data_378cca9abd12a0cd1294b7ee463553c2
#
_entry.id   378cca9abd12a0cd1294b7ee463553c2
#
_cell.length_a   1.000
_cell.length_b   1.000
_cell.length_c   1.000
_cell.angle_alpha   90.00
_cell.angle_beta   90.00
_cell.angle_gamma   90.00
#
_symmetry.space_group_name_H-M   'P 1'
#
loop_
_entity.id
_entity.type
_entity.pdbx_description
1 polymer ?
#
loop_
_entity_poly.entity_id
_entity_poly.type
_entity_poly.pdbx_seq_one_letter_code
_entity_poly.pdbx_strand_id
1 'polypeptide(L)'
;MLTVHHLNNSRSQRVLWLLEELGVPYDIKHYQRDAKSMLAPPELRAVHPLGKSPVITDGGTTVAETGAIVDYIIEAYGNGRLIPATGTPERLRYTYWLHFAEGSAMPPLVMTLLFGEIPKRIPALIRPIGKLIGGTVQKTYLGPMIDAQLDLEEAELNKSTYFAGEDLTAADVMMSFPVEAANSRASLGTRPKLTAWLKSIHARPAYQAALKKGGTYAYA
;
A
#
# COMPACT_ATOMS: atom_id res chain seq x y z
N MET A 1 15.28 -19.26 3.98
CA MET A 1 14.55 -18.44 4.97
C MET A 1 14.10 -17.18 4.27
N LEU A 2 12.84 -16.80 4.45
CA LEU A 2 12.24 -15.66 3.79
C LEU A 2 12.84 -14.36 4.34
N THR A 3 13.29 -13.46 3.45
CA THR A 3 13.84 -12.14 3.80
C THR A 3 13.03 -11.05 3.09
N VAL A 4 12.55 -10.07 3.85
CA VAL A 4 11.88 -8.88 3.31
C VAL A 4 12.89 -7.76 3.13
N HIS A 5 13.05 -7.28 1.90
CA HIS A 5 13.87 -6.10 1.59
C HIS A 5 13.02 -4.84 1.81
N HIS A 6 13.05 -4.34 3.05
CA HIS A 6 12.20 -3.25 3.55
C HIS A 6 12.85 -1.89 3.33
N LEU A 7 12.19 -1.03 2.57
CA LEU A 7 12.55 0.37 2.39
C LEU A 7 11.65 1.25 3.27
N ASN A 8 12.22 2.19 4.01
CA ASN A 8 11.45 3.09 4.86
C ASN A 8 10.33 3.82 4.09
N ASN A 9 9.18 4.05 4.74
CA ASN A 9 8.00 4.72 4.17
C ASN A 9 7.59 4.14 2.80
N SER A 10 7.47 2.84 2.70
CA SER A 10 7.13 2.15 1.46
C SER A 10 6.07 1.07 1.63
N ARG A 11 5.61 0.58 0.50
CA ARG A 11 4.64 -0.53 0.42
C ARG A 11 5.09 -1.82 1.09
N SER A 12 6.38 -1.97 1.42
CA SER A 12 6.90 -3.15 2.12
C SER A 12 6.32 -3.32 3.52
N GLN A 13 5.77 -2.26 4.13
CA GLN A 13 5.05 -2.35 5.39
C GLN A 13 3.90 -3.36 5.34
N ARG A 14 3.18 -3.44 4.22
CA ARG A 14 2.11 -4.44 4.01
C ARG A 14 2.62 -5.87 4.03
N VAL A 15 3.81 -6.10 3.48
CA VAL A 15 4.43 -7.44 3.47
C VAL A 15 4.81 -7.87 4.89
N LEU A 16 5.36 -6.97 5.70
CA LEU A 16 5.62 -7.23 7.11
C LEU A 16 4.33 -7.58 7.85
N TRP A 17 3.27 -6.79 7.66
CA TRP A 17 1.98 -7.06 8.28
C TRP A 17 1.39 -8.40 7.84
N LEU A 18 1.43 -8.75 6.56
CA LEU A 18 0.95 -10.05 6.07
C LEU A 18 1.67 -11.22 6.76
N LEU A 19 2.99 -11.13 6.89
CA LEU A 19 3.79 -12.17 7.53
C LEU A 19 3.50 -12.29 9.03
N GLU A 20 3.28 -11.16 9.72
CA GLU A 20 2.84 -11.16 11.13
C GLU A 20 1.44 -11.77 11.31
N GLU A 21 0.48 -11.48 10.43
CA GLU A 21 -0.86 -12.11 10.46
C GLU A 21 -0.81 -13.62 10.24
N LEU A 22 0.12 -14.07 9.40
CA LEU A 22 0.31 -15.50 9.15
C LEU A 22 1.22 -16.18 10.18
N GLY A 23 1.91 -15.42 11.05
CA GLY A 23 2.87 -15.97 11.99
C GLY A 23 4.07 -16.65 11.32
N VAL A 24 4.42 -16.20 10.11
CA VAL A 24 5.56 -16.75 9.34
C VAL A 24 6.85 -16.13 9.84
N PRO A 25 7.89 -16.92 10.17
CA PRO A 25 9.20 -16.38 10.51
C PRO A 25 9.90 -15.80 9.28
N TYR A 26 10.51 -14.62 9.45
CA TYR A 26 11.21 -13.93 8.37
C TYR A 26 12.30 -13.01 8.92
N ASP A 27 13.26 -12.70 8.06
CA ASP A 27 14.29 -11.68 8.30
C ASP A 27 13.90 -10.37 7.60
N ILE A 28 14.43 -9.25 8.09
CA ILE A 28 14.27 -7.93 7.47
C ILE A 28 15.63 -7.37 7.11
N LYS A 29 15.83 -7.04 5.84
CA LYS A 29 16.94 -6.20 5.41
C LYS A 29 16.43 -4.78 5.20
N HIS A 30 16.83 -3.87 6.09
CA HIS A 30 16.42 -2.48 6.07
C HIS A 30 17.20 -1.67 5.05
N TYR A 31 16.49 -0.82 4.30
CA TYR A 31 17.06 0.16 3.39
C TYR A 31 16.50 1.56 3.70
N GLN A 32 17.33 2.57 3.47
CA GLN A 32 16.93 3.96 3.63
C GLN A 32 16.90 4.64 2.27
N ARG A 33 15.89 5.50 2.03
CA ARG A 33 15.85 6.36 0.85
C ARG A 33 16.97 7.39 0.90
N ASP A 34 17.54 7.68 -0.25
CA ASP A 34 18.40 8.84 -0.38
C ASP A 34 17.59 10.12 -0.12
N ALA A 35 18.07 10.95 0.81
CA ALA A 35 17.33 12.12 1.29
C ALA A 35 17.13 13.20 0.21
N LYS A 36 17.97 13.23 -0.83
CA LYS A 36 17.88 14.22 -1.92
C LYS A 36 17.04 13.73 -3.09
N SER A 37 17.36 12.54 -3.59
CA SER A 37 16.67 11.97 -4.75
C SER A 37 15.36 11.27 -4.39
N MET A 38 15.18 10.88 -3.13
CA MET A 38 14.08 10.04 -2.65
C MET A 38 14.03 8.64 -3.28
N LEU A 39 15.08 8.25 -3.98
CA LEU A 39 15.21 6.92 -4.58
C LEU A 39 15.71 5.89 -3.55
N ALA A 40 15.48 4.63 -3.87
CA ALA A 40 16.09 3.53 -3.14
C ALA A 40 17.60 3.48 -3.37
N PRO A 41 18.39 2.98 -2.40
CA PRO A 41 19.83 2.88 -2.53
C PRO A 41 20.25 1.84 -3.58
N PRO A 42 21.48 1.95 -4.15
CA PRO A 42 21.96 1.04 -5.21
C PRO A 42 21.96 -0.44 -4.81
N GLU A 43 22.14 -0.75 -3.52
CA GLU A 43 22.15 -2.12 -2.99
C GLU A 43 20.81 -2.84 -3.24
N LEU A 44 19.70 -2.12 -3.28
CA LEU A 44 18.41 -2.73 -3.60
C LEU A 44 18.31 -3.12 -5.07
N ARG A 45 19.06 -2.45 -5.97
CA ARG A 45 19.17 -2.84 -7.39
C ARG A 45 19.97 -4.14 -7.59
N ALA A 46 20.85 -4.46 -6.67
CA ALA A 46 21.55 -5.76 -6.70
C ALA A 46 20.61 -6.93 -6.35
N VAL A 47 19.52 -6.68 -5.62
CA VAL A 47 18.48 -7.67 -5.32
C VAL A 47 17.49 -7.82 -6.47
N HIS A 48 17.02 -6.68 -7.03
CA HIS A 48 16.10 -6.66 -8.16
C HIS A 48 16.41 -5.45 -9.07
N PRO A 49 16.49 -5.60 -10.41
CA PRO A 49 16.97 -4.56 -11.33
C PRO A 49 16.24 -3.22 -11.24
N LEU A 50 14.96 -3.23 -10.92
CA LEU A 50 14.16 -2.00 -10.75
C LEU A 50 14.53 -1.20 -9.50
N GLY A 51 15.22 -1.79 -8.51
CA GLY A 51 15.59 -1.12 -7.27
C GLY A 51 14.40 -0.56 -6.50
N LYS A 52 13.24 -1.25 -6.56
CA LYS A 52 12.01 -0.87 -5.87
C LYS A 52 11.77 -1.79 -4.68
N SER A 53 10.97 -1.34 -3.73
CA SER A 53 10.50 -2.12 -2.58
C SER A 53 8.96 -2.10 -2.57
N PRO A 54 8.30 -3.21 -2.18
CA PRO A 54 8.89 -4.43 -1.62
C PRO A 54 9.55 -5.35 -2.63
N VAL A 55 10.54 -6.10 -2.15
CA VAL A 55 11.09 -7.31 -2.76
C VAL A 55 11.26 -8.31 -1.63
N ILE A 56 11.02 -9.58 -1.89
CA ILE A 56 11.36 -10.67 -0.99
C ILE A 56 12.36 -11.62 -1.65
N THR A 57 13.19 -12.26 -0.82
CA THR A 57 13.99 -13.42 -1.24
C THR A 57 13.65 -14.59 -0.34
N ASP A 58 13.50 -15.78 -0.93
CA ASP A 58 13.19 -17.01 -0.21
C ASP A 58 13.93 -18.19 -0.85
N GLY A 59 14.95 -18.68 -0.18
CA GLY A 59 15.89 -19.62 -0.77
C GLY A 59 16.54 -19.03 -2.03
N GLY A 60 16.34 -19.68 -3.18
CA GLY A 60 16.82 -19.21 -4.48
C GLY A 60 15.84 -18.32 -5.25
N THR A 61 14.66 -18.05 -4.69
CA THR A 61 13.58 -17.28 -5.37
C THR A 61 13.63 -15.81 -4.95
N THR A 62 13.53 -14.91 -5.92
CA THR A 62 13.34 -13.47 -5.70
C THR A 62 12.01 -13.06 -6.29
N VAL A 63 11.13 -12.45 -5.48
CA VAL A 63 9.82 -11.96 -5.93
C VAL A 63 9.75 -10.46 -5.69
N ALA A 64 9.37 -9.74 -6.73
CA ALA A 64 9.06 -8.30 -6.71
C ALA A 64 7.59 -8.09 -7.11
N GLU A 65 7.11 -6.86 -6.98
CA GLU A 65 5.71 -6.42 -7.09
C GLU A 65 4.86 -6.90 -5.89
N THR A 66 4.16 -5.95 -5.27
CA THR A 66 3.46 -6.25 -4.01
C THR A 66 2.39 -7.33 -4.17
N GLY A 67 1.62 -7.29 -5.27
CA GLY A 67 0.60 -8.30 -5.55
C GLY A 67 1.22 -9.70 -5.71
N ALA A 68 2.28 -9.83 -6.50
CA ALA A 68 2.98 -11.11 -6.70
C ALA A 68 3.61 -11.63 -5.39
N ILE A 69 4.12 -10.74 -4.55
CA ILE A 69 4.65 -11.10 -3.22
C ILE A 69 3.53 -11.62 -2.32
N VAL A 70 2.37 -10.95 -2.31
CA VAL A 70 1.20 -11.36 -1.52
C VAL A 70 0.72 -12.73 -1.98
N ASP A 71 0.55 -12.94 -3.29
CA ASP A 71 0.13 -14.23 -3.84
C ASP A 71 1.15 -15.34 -3.48
N TYR A 72 2.44 -15.09 -3.65
CA TYR A 72 3.50 -16.03 -3.27
C TYR A 72 3.42 -16.42 -1.78
N ILE A 73 3.29 -15.43 -0.88
CA ILE A 73 3.22 -15.68 0.57
C ILE A 73 1.95 -16.46 0.92
N ILE A 74 0.80 -16.13 0.33
CA ILE A 74 -0.46 -16.84 0.55
C ILE A 74 -0.38 -18.28 0.06
N GLU A 75 0.18 -18.52 -1.11
CA GLU A 75 0.36 -19.88 -1.66
C GLU A 75 1.34 -20.71 -0.83
N ALA A 76 2.52 -20.15 -0.54
CA ALA A 76 3.60 -20.91 0.10
C ALA A 76 3.40 -21.09 1.61
N TYR A 77 2.78 -20.12 2.28
CA TYR A 77 2.73 -20.04 3.75
C TYR A 77 1.34 -19.83 4.33
N GLY A 78 0.35 -19.48 3.52
CA GLY A 78 -0.99 -19.13 3.99
C GLY A 78 -1.78 -20.31 4.55
N ASN A 79 -1.57 -21.52 4.05
CA ASN A 79 -2.36 -22.72 4.43
C ASN A 79 -3.87 -22.45 4.37
N GLY A 80 -4.34 -21.79 3.31
CA GLY A 80 -5.74 -21.41 3.11
C GLY A 80 -6.23 -20.22 3.93
N ARG A 81 -5.39 -19.58 4.73
CA ARG A 81 -5.73 -18.37 5.49
C ARG A 81 -5.61 -17.09 4.64
N LEU A 82 -6.36 -16.08 4.99
CA LEU A 82 -6.38 -14.75 4.36
C LEU A 82 -6.74 -14.75 2.87
N ILE A 83 -7.36 -15.81 2.41
CA ILE A 83 -7.84 -15.97 1.03
C ILE A 83 -9.17 -16.76 1.04
N PRO A 84 -10.26 -16.23 0.45
CA PRO A 84 -11.52 -16.95 0.39
C PRO A 84 -11.44 -18.19 -0.50
N ALA A 85 -12.33 -19.15 -0.26
CA ALA A 85 -12.42 -20.39 -1.05
C ALA A 85 -12.69 -20.09 -2.53
N THR A 86 -12.08 -20.87 -3.41
CA THR A 86 -12.28 -20.76 -4.86
C THR A 86 -13.74 -20.99 -5.23
N GLY A 87 -14.26 -20.20 -6.16
CA GLY A 87 -15.64 -20.30 -6.65
C GLY A 87 -16.68 -19.56 -5.82
N THR A 88 -16.28 -18.89 -4.74
CA THR A 88 -17.18 -18.07 -3.91
C THR A 88 -17.25 -16.61 -4.40
N PRO A 89 -18.34 -15.88 -4.13
CA PRO A 89 -18.42 -14.43 -4.40
C PRO A 89 -17.33 -13.63 -3.69
N GLU A 90 -16.95 -14.04 -2.46
CA GLU A 90 -15.88 -13.43 -1.67
C GLU A 90 -14.53 -13.56 -2.37
N ARG A 91 -14.28 -14.69 -3.06
CA ARG A 91 -13.06 -14.88 -3.85
C ARG A 91 -12.98 -13.92 -5.03
N LEU A 92 -14.09 -13.63 -5.69
CA LEU A 92 -14.13 -12.63 -6.77
C LEU A 92 -13.87 -11.23 -6.23
N ARG A 93 -14.48 -10.86 -5.09
CA ARG A 93 -14.24 -9.59 -4.39
C ARG A 93 -12.78 -9.46 -3.94
N TYR A 94 -12.22 -10.52 -3.37
CA TYR A 94 -10.80 -10.61 -3.00
C TYR A 94 -9.90 -10.26 -4.19
N THR A 95 -10.09 -10.93 -5.33
CA THR A 95 -9.30 -10.68 -6.54
C THR A 95 -9.47 -9.25 -7.04
N TYR A 96 -10.71 -8.74 -7.04
CA TYR A 96 -10.99 -7.36 -7.42
C TYR A 96 -10.20 -6.35 -6.57
N TRP A 97 -10.32 -6.42 -5.24
CA TRP A 97 -9.69 -5.46 -4.34
C TRP A 97 -8.16 -5.60 -4.29
N LEU A 98 -7.64 -6.81 -4.46
CA LEU A 98 -6.20 -7.06 -4.58
C LEU A 98 -5.60 -6.31 -5.77
N HIS A 99 -6.27 -6.34 -6.92
CA HIS A 99 -5.82 -5.61 -8.11
C HIS A 99 -6.17 -4.12 -8.07
N PHE A 100 -7.33 -3.76 -7.50
CA PHE A 100 -7.76 -2.37 -7.36
C PHE A 100 -6.74 -1.53 -6.59
N ALA A 101 -6.15 -2.07 -5.56
CA ALA A 101 -5.19 -1.38 -4.70
C ALA A 101 -4.03 -0.72 -5.48
N GLU A 102 -3.41 -1.45 -6.41
CA GLU A 102 -2.28 -0.91 -7.18
C GLU A 102 -2.70 -0.41 -8.57
N GLY A 103 -3.72 -1.01 -9.18
CA GLY A 103 -4.15 -0.66 -10.54
C GLY A 103 -5.03 0.58 -10.61
N SER A 104 -5.80 0.86 -9.57
CA SER A 104 -6.77 1.96 -9.55
C SER A 104 -6.51 2.97 -8.44
N ALA A 105 -6.42 2.53 -7.17
CA ALA A 105 -6.32 3.43 -6.03
C ALA A 105 -4.98 4.17 -5.97
N MET A 106 -3.86 3.49 -6.20
CA MET A 106 -2.54 4.11 -6.07
C MET A 106 -2.16 5.11 -7.16
N PRO A 107 -2.50 4.96 -8.46
CA PRO A 107 -2.05 5.89 -9.50
C PRO A 107 -2.43 7.35 -9.23
N PRO A 108 -3.68 7.73 -8.94
CA PRO A 108 -4.03 9.13 -8.67
C PRO A 108 -3.37 9.67 -7.39
N LEU A 109 -3.16 8.83 -6.36
CA LEU A 109 -2.46 9.23 -5.14
C LEU A 109 -0.97 9.50 -5.38
N VAL A 110 -0.32 8.72 -6.26
CA VAL A 110 1.06 8.99 -6.69
C VAL A 110 1.13 10.26 -7.51
N MET A 111 0.18 10.49 -8.42
CA MET A 111 0.09 11.73 -9.20
C MET A 111 -0.11 12.94 -8.28
N THR A 112 -0.98 12.85 -7.28
CA THR A 112 -1.17 13.90 -6.26
C THR A 112 0.15 14.26 -5.57
N LEU A 113 0.93 13.26 -5.16
CA LEU A 113 2.25 13.46 -4.57
C LEU A 113 3.20 14.17 -5.55
N LEU A 114 3.27 13.71 -6.81
CA LEU A 114 4.17 14.28 -7.81
C LEU A 114 3.83 15.73 -8.13
N PHE A 115 2.55 16.05 -8.38
CA PHE A 115 2.12 17.42 -8.64
C PHE A 115 2.31 18.34 -7.43
N GLY A 116 2.22 17.82 -6.21
CA GLY A 116 2.53 18.54 -4.98
C GLY A 116 4.03 18.84 -4.80
N GLU A 117 4.91 17.98 -5.32
CA GLU A 117 6.37 18.13 -5.22
C GLU A 117 6.98 19.02 -6.33
N ILE A 118 6.36 19.09 -7.52
CA ILE A 118 6.87 19.87 -8.65
C ILE A 118 7.15 21.34 -8.25
N PRO A 119 6.23 22.08 -7.61
CA PRO A 119 6.48 23.48 -7.25
C PRO A 119 7.67 23.68 -6.30
N LYS A 120 8.01 22.67 -5.51
CA LYS A 120 9.14 22.72 -4.57
C LYS A 120 10.49 22.54 -5.26
N ARG A 121 10.51 21.87 -6.43
CA ARG A 121 11.74 21.47 -7.15
C ARG A 121 12.10 22.35 -8.34
N ILE A 122 11.18 23.24 -8.76
CA ILE A 122 11.41 24.17 -9.88
C ILE A 122 11.98 25.53 -9.39
N PRO A 123 12.63 26.33 -10.25
CA PRO A 123 13.13 27.66 -9.91
C PRO A 123 12.04 28.56 -9.32
N ALA A 124 12.43 29.39 -8.34
CA ALA A 124 11.49 30.22 -7.58
C ALA A 124 10.58 31.10 -8.46
N LEU A 125 11.13 31.65 -9.56
CA LEU A 125 10.42 32.53 -10.48
C LEU A 125 9.18 31.87 -11.12
N ILE A 126 9.23 30.56 -11.41
CA ILE A 126 8.13 29.83 -12.06
C ILE A 126 7.31 28.98 -11.10
N ARG A 127 7.58 29.03 -9.80
CA ARG A 127 6.80 28.32 -8.76
C ARG A 127 5.30 28.63 -8.77
N PRO A 128 4.87 29.89 -8.97
CA PRO A 128 3.43 30.20 -9.07
C PRO A 128 2.73 29.43 -10.20
N ILE A 129 3.40 29.30 -11.36
CA ILE A 129 2.88 28.53 -12.50
C ILE A 129 2.79 27.04 -12.13
N GLY A 130 3.81 26.48 -11.52
CA GLY A 130 3.79 25.09 -11.05
C GLY A 130 2.68 24.82 -10.04
N LYS A 131 2.41 25.74 -9.10
CA LYS A 131 1.28 25.65 -8.16
C LYS A 131 -0.07 25.73 -8.86
N LEU A 132 -0.20 26.64 -9.84
CA LEU A 132 -1.43 26.77 -10.62
C LEU A 132 -1.75 25.49 -11.40
N ILE A 133 -0.77 24.93 -12.12
CA ILE A 133 -0.93 23.67 -12.87
C ILE A 133 -1.28 22.53 -11.91
N GLY A 134 -0.50 22.33 -10.85
CA GLY A 134 -0.74 21.27 -9.89
C GLY A 134 -2.11 21.38 -9.21
N GLY A 135 -2.50 22.58 -8.81
CA GLY A 135 -3.82 22.86 -8.23
C GLY A 135 -4.97 22.61 -9.21
N THR A 136 -4.80 22.98 -10.47
CA THR A 136 -5.81 22.70 -11.52
C THR A 136 -5.98 21.21 -11.73
N VAL A 137 -4.89 20.46 -11.93
CA VAL A 137 -4.92 19.00 -12.09
C VAL A 137 -5.55 18.32 -10.87
N GLN A 138 -5.18 18.77 -9.66
CA GLN A 138 -5.78 18.24 -8.42
C GLN A 138 -7.29 18.49 -8.37
N LYS A 139 -7.74 19.72 -8.68
CA LYS A 139 -9.15 20.09 -8.56
C LYS A 139 -10.02 19.47 -9.65
N THR A 140 -9.52 19.40 -10.89
CA THR A 140 -10.35 19.02 -12.04
C THR A 140 -10.28 17.54 -12.42
N TYR A 141 -9.23 16.85 -12.00
CA TYR A 141 -8.99 15.46 -12.42
C TYR A 141 -8.74 14.52 -11.23
N LEU A 142 -7.69 14.78 -10.43
CA LEU A 142 -7.28 13.82 -9.40
C LEU A 142 -8.26 13.78 -8.21
N GLY A 143 -8.71 14.93 -7.74
CA GLY A 143 -9.66 15.02 -6.63
C GLY A 143 -10.95 14.25 -6.89
N PRO A 144 -11.69 14.55 -7.96
CA PRO A 144 -12.91 13.81 -8.31
C PRO A 144 -12.67 12.30 -8.50
N MET A 145 -11.53 11.90 -9.07
CA MET A 145 -11.18 10.49 -9.23
C MET A 145 -10.94 9.80 -7.89
N ILE A 146 -10.17 10.43 -6.99
CA ILE A 146 -9.90 9.90 -5.65
C ILE A 146 -11.20 9.83 -4.85
N ASP A 147 -12.05 10.87 -4.91
CA ASP A 147 -13.33 10.89 -4.21
C ASP A 147 -14.24 9.74 -4.67
N ALA A 148 -14.35 9.51 -5.97
CA ALA A 148 -15.15 8.41 -6.52
C ALA A 148 -14.63 7.03 -6.07
N GLN A 149 -13.30 6.86 -5.96
CA GLN A 149 -12.69 5.62 -5.46
C GLN A 149 -12.95 5.43 -3.97
N LEU A 150 -12.78 6.47 -3.16
CA LEU A 150 -13.07 6.42 -1.72
C LEU A 150 -14.58 6.20 -1.44
N ASP A 151 -15.46 6.73 -2.27
CA ASP A 151 -16.92 6.47 -2.17
C ASP A 151 -17.25 4.99 -2.48
N LEU A 152 -16.58 4.40 -3.46
CA LEU A 152 -16.70 2.97 -3.76
C LEU A 152 -16.20 2.11 -2.60
N GLU A 153 -15.06 2.46 -2.01
CA GLU A 153 -14.47 1.78 -0.85
C GLU A 153 -15.40 1.87 0.37
N GLU A 154 -15.94 3.06 0.66
CA GLU A 154 -16.94 3.27 1.71
C GLU A 154 -18.20 2.43 1.48
N ALA A 155 -18.71 2.42 0.23
CA ALA A 155 -19.89 1.65 -0.12
C ALA A 155 -19.67 0.13 0.03
N GLU A 156 -18.46 -0.35 -0.20
CA GLU A 156 -18.12 -1.75 0.01
C GLU A 156 -18.08 -2.11 1.50
N LEU A 157 -17.45 -1.30 2.31
CA LEU A 157 -17.37 -1.48 3.76
C LEU A 157 -18.72 -1.22 4.48
N ASN A 158 -19.72 -0.68 3.80
CA ASN A 158 -21.10 -0.67 4.28
C ASN A 158 -21.81 -2.02 4.11
N LYS A 159 -21.30 -2.91 3.24
CA LYS A 159 -21.89 -4.23 2.97
C LYS A 159 -21.27 -5.32 3.84
N SER A 160 -20.01 -5.16 4.26
CA SER A 160 -19.26 -6.17 5.01
C SER A 160 -18.15 -5.52 5.85
N THR A 161 -17.62 -6.27 6.80
CA THR A 161 -16.58 -5.81 7.75
C THR A 161 -15.27 -5.50 7.04
N TYR A 162 -14.91 -6.29 6.02
CA TYR A 162 -13.69 -6.17 5.24
C TYR A 162 -14.00 -6.11 3.73
N PHE A 163 -13.02 -5.77 2.91
CA PHE A 163 -13.19 -5.58 1.47
C PHE A 163 -13.68 -6.82 0.72
N ALA A 164 -13.28 -8.01 1.14
CA ALA A 164 -13.72 -9.25 0.49
C ALA A 164 -14.93 -9.92 1.16
N GLY A 165 -15.29 -9.54 2.38
CA GLY A 165 -16.38 -10.17 3.15
C GLY A 165 -16.28 -9.87 4.64
N GLU A 166 -16.74 -10.82 5.47
CA GLU A 166 -16.72 -10.65 6.93
C GLU A 166 -15.37 -10.99 7.57
N ASP A 167 -14.50 -11.70 6.86
CA ASP A 167 -13.19 -12.10 7.34
C ASP A 167 -12.07 -11.25 6.72
N LEU A 168 -11.02 -10.97 7.51
CA LEU A 168 -9.82 -10.33 7.01
C LEU A 168 -9.16 -11.19 5.93
N THR A 169 -8.78 -10.56 4.83
CA THR A 169 -8.07 -11.21 3.73
C THR A 169 -6.82 -10.44 3.32
N ALA A 170 -5.99 -11.03 2.45
CA ALA A 170 -4.85 -10.31 1.90
C ALA A 170 -5.26 -9.16 0.96
N ALA A 171 -6.52 -9.08 0.53
CA ALA A 171 -7.06 -7.90 -0.14
C ALA A 171 -7.07 -6.67 0.79
N ASP A 172 -7.41 -6.85 2.07
CA ASP A 172 -7.34 -5.79 3.08
C ASP A 172 -5.90 -5.35 3.33
N VAL A 173 -4.97 -6.30 3.35
CA VAL A 173 -3.54 -5.98 3.43
C VAL A 173 -3.10 -5.15 2.23
N MET A 174 -3.56 -5.47 1.03
CA MET A 174 -3.27 -4.69 -0.18
C MET A 174 -3.91 -3.30 -0.14
N MET A 175 -5.15 -3.18 0.34
CA MET A 175 -5.90 -1.92 0.44
C MET A 175 -5.38 -1.00 1.55
N SER A 176 -4.64 -1.49 2.54
CA SER A 176 -4.16 -0.66 3.65
C SER A 176 -3.34 0.54 3.17
N PHE A 177 -2.36 0.32 2.31
CA PHE A 177 -1.48 1.39 1.86
C PHE A 177 -2.19 2.47 1.01
N PRO A 178 -3.07 2.15 0.05
CA PRO A 178 -3.89 3.16 -0.63
C PRO A 178 -4.74 4.00 0.33
N VAL A 179 -5.43 3.36 1.27
CA VAL A 179 -6.28 4.08 2.24
C VAL A 179 -5.46 4.95 3.19
N GLU A 180 -4.33 4.45 3.69
CA GLU A 180 -3.36 5.23 4.47
C GLU A 180 -2.82 6.43 3.69
N ALA A 181 -2.44 6.20 2.44
CA ALA A 181 -1.94 7.27 1.55
C ALA A 181 -3.03 8.30 1.24
N ALA A 182 -4.28 7.89 1.04
CA ALA A 182 -5.41 8.78 0.85
C ALA A 182 -5.67 9.59 2.12
N ASN A 183 -5.68 8.96 3.29
CA ASN A 183 -5.84 9.63 4.58
C ASN A 183 -4.78 10.73 4.78
N SER A 184 -3.52 10.41 4.45
CA SER A 184 -2.40 11.35 4.60
C SER A 184 -2.37 12.48 3.57
N ARG A 185 -2.81 12.24 2.33
CA ARG A 185 -2.59 13.14 1.18
C ARG A 185 -3.83 13.85 0.68
N ALA A 186 -5.01 13.26 0.88
CA ALA A 186 -6.27 13.75 0.34
C ALA A 186 -7.35 13.95 1.42
N SER A 187 -7.30 13.23 2.53
CA SER A 187 -8.35 13.10 3.55
C SER A 187 -9.42 12.08 3.15
N LEU A 188 -9.85 11.28 4.12
CA LEU A 188 -10.98 10.35 3.94
C LEU A 188 -12.34 11.07 3.97
N GLY A 189 -12.38 12.36 4.35
CA GLY A 189 -13.61 13.16 4.41
C GLY A 189 -14.65 12.56 5.37
N THR A 190 -15.91 12.53 4.93
CA THR A 190 -17.06 12.01 5.70
C THR A 190 -17.34 10.54 5.38
N ARG A 191 -16.31 9.68 5.43
CA ARG A 191 -16.40 8.23 5.15
C ARG A 191 -16.17 7.44 6.44
N PRO A 192 -17.22 7.27 7.27
CA PRO A 192 -17.07 6.71 8.61
C PRO A 192 -16.68 5.23 8.62
N LYS A 193 -17.14 4.44 7.65
CA LYS A 193 -16.82 3.01 7.55
C LYS A 193 -15.35 2.82 7.16
N LEU A 194 -14.87 3.56 6.18
CA LEU A 194 -13.48 3.52 5.77
C LEU A 194 -12.54 3.99 6.89
N THR A 195 -12.92 5.03 7.61
CA THR A 195 -12.20 5.52 8.80
C THR A 195 -12.18 4.48 9.92
N ALA A 196 -13.32 3.84 10.20
CA ALA A 196 -13.43 2.78 11.21
C ALA A 196 -12.61 1.55 10.82
N TRP A 197 -12.67 1.14 9.55
CA TRP A 197 -11.87 0.04 9.02
C TRP A 197 -10.38 0.33 9.17
N LEU A 198 -9.90 1.51 8.76
CA LEU A 198 -8.49 1.91 8.89
C LEU A 198 -8.05 1.84 10.37
N LYS A 199 -8.85 2.37 11.28
CA LYS A 199 -8.58 2.30 12.71
C LYS A 199 -8.54 0.85 13.22
N SER A 200 -9.43 -0.01 12.72
CA SER A 200 -9.49 -1.42 13.12
C SER A 200 -8.26 -2.21 12.71
N ILE A 201 -7.77 -2.02 11.47
CA ILE A 201 -6.56 -2.70 11.00
C ILE A 201 -5.32 -2.18 11.74
N HIS A 202 -5.22 -0.89 12.01
CA HIS A 202 -4.12 -0.32 12.79
C HIS A 202 -4.09 -0.85 14.23
N ALA A 203 -5.23 -1.16 14.82
CA ALA A 203 -5.32 -1.73 16.18
C ALA A 203 -4.95 -3.22 16.25
N ARG A 204 -4.76 -3.90 15.13
CA ARG A 204 -4.44 -5.34 15.10
C ARG A 204 -3.04 -5.59 15.69
N PRO A 205 -2.89 -6.61 16.56
CA PRO A 205 -1.58 -6.95 17.13
C PRO A 205 -0.51 -7.22 16.06
N ALA A 206 -0.86 -7.90 14.96
CA ALA A 206 0.04 -8.19 13.86
C ALA A 206 0.47 -6.91 13.11
N TYR A 207 -0.45 -5.94 12.90
CA TYR A 207 -0.10 -4.65 12.30
C TYR A 207 0.88 -3.88 13.21
N GLN A 208 0.62 -3.83 14.51
CA GLN A 208 1.49 -3.17 15.48
C GLN A 208 2.86 -3.85 15.59
N ALA A 209 2.92 -5.18 15.52
CA ALA A 209 4.18 -5.93 15.47
C ALA A 209 4.98 -5.60 14.21
N ALA A 210 4.31 -5.50 13.05
CA ALA A 210 4.93 -5.10 11.79
C ALA A 210 5.48 -3.67 11.84
N LEU A 211 4.75 -2.73 12.45
CA LEU A 211 5.25 -1.36 12.67
C LEU A 211 6.52 -1.35 13.53
N LYS A 212 6.49 -2.09 14.63
CA LYS A 212 7.65 -2.18 15.53
C LYS A 212 8.89 -2.74 14.83
N LYS A 213 8.72 -3.75 13.97
CA LYS A 213 9.82 -4.37 13.21
C LYS A 213 10.27 -3.52 12.03
N GLY A 214 9.33 -2.90 11.31
CA GLY A 214 9.61 -2.05 10.14
C GLY A 214 10.24 -0.70 10.50
N GLY A 215 10.02 -0.21 11.71
CA GLY A 215 10.50 1.11 12.16
C GLY A 215 9.57 2.25 11.75
N THR A 216 10.12 3.46 11.61
CA THR A 216 9.32 4.67 11.35
C THR A 216 8.51 4.56 10.05
N TYR A 217 7.19 4.73 10.18
CA TYR A 217 6.23 4.68 9.08
C TYR A 217 5.27 5.86 9.17
N ALA A 218 5.32 6.75 8.17
CA ALA A 218 4.65 8.04 8.21
C ALA A 218 3.13 8.00 7.93
N TYR A 219 2.58 6.83 7.64
CA TYR A 219 1.17 6.67 7.24
C TYR A 219 0.30 5.97 8.31
N ALA A 220 0.90 5.52 9.42
CA ALA A 220 0.20 4.89 10.54
C ALA A 220 -0.15 5.89 11.63
#